data_1b50fb7b37dac094bbd084e5d69c8cdb
#
_entry.id   1b50fb7b37dac094bbd084e5d69c8cdb
#
_cell.length_a   1.000
_cell.length_b   1.000
_cell.length_c   1.000
_cell.angle_alpha   90.00
_cell.angle_beta   90.00
_cell.angle_gamma   90.00
#
_symmetry.space_group_name_H-M   'P 1'
#
loop_
_entity.id
_entity.type
_entity.pdbx_description
1 polymer ?
#
loop_
_entity_poly.entity_id
_entity_poly.type
_entity_poly.pdbx_seq_one_letter_code
_entity_poly.pdbx_strand_id
1 'polypeptide(L)'
;MIHTVLGPVSAEDLGSVLIHEHITCADLSMRYNFGSKYFDPVRVTDLACSYLREAMSLGIGALVDGSAVNLGRDIHLLREVSRRTGMHLIASSGFYFQQEPWLSDREASEITDLLLEECLCGIGGTDSRPGIMKAAIGRDGLTEYHKKLLVATARAGAAAGLPLFCHHEVCSRCGPGIADLAEKNGLDPTRVVLGHSGDSEDPAYLEELFQTGCYIGFDRMGYYGDRNPVSLETVVSNILRFCEKGCLKQILISHDLAPYLGFWGTLEEAWRAYENGTTRTFAFFSRRVLPMLRAAGLEQTHIETIIKENPARLLSVQKRP
;
A
#
# COMPACT_ATOMS: atom_id res chain seq x y z
N MET A 1 13.69 -10.99 7.90
CA MET A 1 12.95 -10.20 8.89
C MET A 1 12.18 -9.12 8.17
N ILE A 2 11.02 -8.74 8.68
CA ILE A 2 10.13 -7.71 8.13
C ILE A 2 9.96 -6.62 9.18
N HIS A 3 10.09 -5.36 8.79
CA HIS A 3 9.92 -4.24 9.72
C HIS A 3 8.44 -3.98 9.94
N THR A 4 8.00 -4.03 11.20
CA THR A 4 6.69 -3.53 11.64
C THR A 4 6.88 -2.29 12.52
N VAL A 5 5.78 -1.57 12.78
CA VAL A 5 5.84 -0.37 13.62
C VAL A 5 6.21 -0.64 15.08
N LEU A 6 6.15 -1.88 15.52
CA LEU A 6 6.54 -2.30 16.89
C LEU A 6 7.86 -3.10 16.91
N GLY A 7 8.57 -3.16 15.81
CA GLY A 7 9.84 -3.88 15.69
C GLY A 7 9.80 -4.96 14.60
N PRO A 8 10.93 -5.61 14.30
CA PRO A 8 11.02 -6.60 13.24
C PRO A 8 10.38 -7.93 13.67
N VAL A 9 9.69 -8.58 12.72
CA VAL A 9 9.09 -9.91 12.89
C VAL A 9 9.62 -10.88 11.84
N SER A 10 9.44 -12.19 12.04
CA SER A 10 9.73 -13.17 11.00
C SER A 10 8.66 -13.16 9.92
N ALA A 11 8.99 -13.60 8.71
CA ALA A 11 8.02 -13.69 7.62
C ALA A 11 6.88 -14.70 7.93
N GLU A 12 7.16 -15.71 8.74
CA GLU A 12 6.23 -16.75 9.15
C GLU A 12 5.16 -16.22 10.13
N ASP A 13 5.51 -15.20 10.91
CA ASP A 13 4.61 -14.61 11.92
C ASP A 13 3.58 -13.64 11.33
N LEU A 14 3.75 -13.17 10.07
CA LEU A 14 2.84 -12.19 9.47
C LEU A 14 1.43 -12.73 9.23
N GLY A 15 1.28 -14.01 8.94
CA GLY A 15 -0.01 -14.56 8.52
C GLY A 15 -0.45 -14.02 7.14
N SER A 16 -1.76 -13.83 6.96
CA SER A 16 -2.31 -13.21 5.74
C SER A 16 -2.12 -11.69 5.78
N VAL A 17 -1.67 -11.11 4.66
CA VAL A 17 -1.28 -9.71 4.57
C VAL A 17 -2.17 -8.95 3.58
N LEU A 18 -2.72 -7.83 4.01
CA LEU A 18 -3.27 -6.81 3.12
C LEU A 18 -2.14 -5.85 2.75
N ILE A 19 -1.74 -5.86 1.47
CA ILE A 19 -0.49 -5.22 1.03
C ILE A 19 -0.61 -3.71 0.79
N HIS A 20 -1.80 -3.17 0.72
CA HIS A 20 -2.04 -1.75 0.50
C HIS A 20 -3.36 -1.32 1.12
N GLU A 21 -3.27 -0.76 2.29
CA GLU A 21 -4.37 -0.13 3.02
C GLU A 21 -3.88 1.17 3.65
N HIS A 22 -4.78 1.88 4.30
CA HIS A 22 -4.47 3.07 5.07
C HIS A 22 -5.14 2.98 6.45
N ILE A 23 -4.44 3.33 7.50
CA ILE A 23 -5.09 3.51 8.81
C ILE A 23 -5.83 4.85 8.86
N THR A 24 -5.24 5.85 8.24
CA THR A 24 -5.88 7.15 8.00
C THR A 24 -5.15 7.91 6.89
N CYS A 25 -5.91 8.72 6.15
CA CYS A 25 -5.34 9.74 5.28
C CYS A 25 -5.92 11.09 5.69
N ALA A 26 -5.06 12.05 6.03
CA ALA A 26 -5.49 13.36 6.49
C ALA A 26 -4.43 14.44 6.19
N ASP A 27 -4.88 15.64 5.90
CA ASP A 27 -3.98 16.78 5.72
C ASP A 27 -3.40 17.20 7.08
N LEU A 28 -2.07 17.20 7.19
CA LEU A 28 -1.39 17.53 8.43
C LEU A 28 -1.53 19.00 8.81
N SER A 29 -1.61 19.90 7.84
CA SER A 29 -1.80 21.33 8.10
C SER A 29 -3.21 21.61 8.66
N MET A 30 -4.22 20.93 8.13
CA MET A 30 -5.59 20.97 8.64
C MET A 30 -5.66 20.40 10.07
N ARG A 31 -5.01 19.27 10.29
CA ARG A 31 -4.91 18.65 11.62
C ARG A 31 -4.27 19.60 12.64
N TYR A 32 -3.17 20.22 12.29
CA TYR A 32 -2.46 21.14 13.16
C TYR A 32 -3.27 22.40 13.49
N ASN A 33 -3.93 22.99 12.48
CA ASN A 33 -4.62 24.28 12.64
C ASN A 33 -6.05 24.14 13.19
N PHE A 34 -6.76 23.06 12.90
CA PHE A 34 -8.16 22.86 13.28
C PHE A 34 -8.36 21.82 14.41
N GLY A 35 -7.29 21.14 14.79
CA GLY A 35 -7.28 20.21 15.93
C GLY A 35 -8.35 19.13 15.83
N SER A 36 -9.00 18.84 16.95
CA SER A 36 -9.99 17.76 17.07
C SER A 36 -11.26 17.94 16.24
N LYS A 37 -11.55 19.15 15.76
CA LYS A 37 -12.65 19.38 14.83
C LYS A 37 -12.43 18.69 13.48
N TYR A 38 -11.16 18.62 13.04
CA TYR A 38 -10.78 17.98 11.81
C TYR A 38 -10.28 16.55 12.04
N PHE A 39 -9.47 16.36 13.10
CA PHE A 39 -8.83 15.09 13.38
C PHE A 39 -8.73 14.86 14.89
N ASP A 40 -9.59 13.99 15.41
CA ASP A 40 -9.51 13.52 16.79
C ASP A 40 -8.72 12.19 16.82
N PRO A 41 -7.47 12.19 17.30
CA PRO A 41 -6.61 11.00 17.25
C PRO A 41 -7.16 9.83 18.08
N VAL A 42 -7.89 10.10 19.15
CA VAL A 42 -8.49 9.04 19.99
C VAL A 42 -9.60 8.34 19.21
N ARG A 43 -10.55 9.10 18.67
CA ARG A 43 -11.67 8.56 17.90
C ARG A 43 -11.20 7.88 16.58
N VAL A 44 -10.19 8.43 15.89
CA VAL A 44 -9.60 7.80 14.71
C VAL A 44 -8.94 6.46 15.08
N THR A 45 -8.20 6.43 16.19
CA THR A 45 -7.59 5.19 16.71
C THR A 45 -8.65 4.14 17.05
N ASP A 46 -9.74 4.54 17.72
CA ASP A 46 -10.82 3.62 18.08
C ASP A 46 -11.50 3.03 16.84
N LEU A 47 -11.78 3.86 15.83
CA LEU A 47 -12.37 3.41 14.56
C LEU A 47 -11.42 2.45 13.83
N ALA A 48 -10.14 2.79 13.72
CA ALA A 48 -9.13 1.93 13.11
C ALA A 48 -9.01 0.59 13.84
N CYS A 49 -8.98 0.60 15.18
CA CYS A 49 -8.96 -0.63 15.97
C CYS A 49 -10.19 -1.53 15.71
N SER A 50 -11.36 -0.93 15.46
CA SER A 50 -12.57 -1.69 15.15
C SER A 50 -12.45 -2.41 13.81
N TYR A 51 -11.97 -1.71 12.77
CA TYR A 51 -11.70 -2.30 11.45
C TYR A 51 -10.67 -3.46 11.52
N LEU A 52 -9.59 -3.24 12.27
CA LEU A 52 -8.53 -4.26 12.39
C LEU A 52 -8.97 -5.48 13.17
N ARG A 53 -9.68 -5.32 14.28
CA ARG A 53 -10.20 -6.47 15.05
C ARG A 53 -11.15 -7.31 14.23
N GLU A 54 -12.00 -6.67 13.40
CA GLU A 54 -12.87 -7.38 12.47
C GLU A 54 -12.05 -8.20 11.45
N ALA A 55 -11.04 -7.60 10.81
CA ALA A 55 -10.17 -8.29 9.87
C ALA A 55 -9.39 -9.45 10.52
N MET A 56 -8.85 -9.23 11.73
CA MET A 56 -8.14 -10.25 12.49
C MET A 56 -9.03 -11.44 12.82
N SER A 57 -10.28 -11.22 13.18
CA SER A 57 -11.26 -12.31 13.45
C SER A 57 -11.52 -13.19 12.22
N LEU A 58 -11.12 -12.73 11.04
CA LEU A 58 -11.25 -13.41 9.75
C LEU A 58 -9.89 -13.87 9.18
N GLY A 59 -8.84 -13.86 10.00
CA GLY A 59 -7.54 -14.45 9.67
C GLY A 59 -6.52 -13.50 9.01
N ILE A 60 -6.76 -12.19 8.97
CA ILE A 60 -5.76 -11.21 8.55
C ILE A 60 -4.79 -10.96 9.71
N GLY A 61 -3.48 -11.16 9.48
CA GLY A 61 -2.43 -11.01 10.50
C GLY A 61 -1.62 -9.72 10.36
N ALA A 62 -1.52 -9.18 9.16
CA ALA A 62 -0.72 -7.99 8.89
C ALA A 62 -1.37 -7.07 7.85
N LEU A 63 -0.99 -5.80 7.91
CA LEU A 63 -1.45 -4.76 7.02
C LEU A 63 -0.30 -3.81 6.70
N VAL A 64 -0.11 -3.48 5.42
CA VAL A 64 0.79 -2.42 4.98
C VAL A 64 0.01 -1.11 4.90
N ASP A 65 0.42 -0.13 5.71
CA ASP A 65 -0.08 1.23 5.62
C ASP A 65 0.68 1.97 4.51
N GLY A 66 -0.01 2.19 3.39
CA GLY A 66 0.50 2.86 2.20
C GLY A 66 0.53 4.39 2.33
N SER A 67 0.24 4.95 3.50
CA SER A 67 0.21 6.40 3.70
C SER A 67 1.61 7.00 3.58
N ALA A 68 1.83 7.77 2.53
CA ALA A 68 3.04 8.55 2.33
C ALA A 68 3.10 9.73 3.31
N VAL A 69 4.25 10.39 3.39
CA VAL A 69 4.47 11.57 4.26
C VAL A 69 3.38 12.61 4.05
N ASN A 70 3.12 12.98 2.79
CA ASN A 70 2.12 13.99 2.43
C ASN A 70 0.68 13.46 2.27
N LEU A 71 0.42 12.21 2.65
CA LEU A 71 -0.92 11.66 2.91
C LEU A 71 -1.28 11.65 4.40
N GLY A 72 -0.42 12.23 5.25
CA GLY A 72 -0.68 12.33 6.68
C GLY A 72 -0.29 11.09 7.48
N ARG A 73 0.75 10.35 7.03
CA ARG A 73 1.32 9.25 7.81
C ARG A 73 1.58 9.68 9.26
N ASP A 74 1.01 8.94 10.21
CA ASP A 74 1.17 9.16 11.65
C ASP A 74 1.73 7.90 12.32
N ILE A 75 3.05 7.88 12.55
CA ILE A 75 3.71 6.71 13.14
C ILE A 75 3.27 6.44 14.58
N HIS A 76 2.95 7.49 15.36
CA HIS A 76 2.50 7.32 16.75
C HIS A 76 1.12 6.67 16.79
N LEU A 77 0.21 7.07 15.89
CA LEU A 77 -1.11 6.47 15.75
C LEU A 77 -0.99 5.01 15.27
N LEU A 78 -0.16 4.72 14.27
CA LEU A 78 0.09 3.36 13.81
C LEU A 78 0.60 2.45 14.93
N ARG A 79 1.56 2.93 15.73
CA ARG A 79 2.09 2.19 16.90
C ARG A 79 1.00 1.92 17.93
N GLU A 80 0.17 2.90 18.24
CA GLU A 80 -0.92 2.76 19.21
C GLU A 80 -1.97 1.76 18.72
N VAL A 81 -2.41 1.88 17.47
CA VAL A 81 -3.35 0.93 16.86
C VAL A 81 -2.79 -0.49 16.86
N SER A 82 -1.52 -0.67 16.49
CA SER A 82 -0.85 -1.98 16.52
C SER A 82 -0.79 -2.57 17.92
N ARG A 83 -0.41 -1.77 18.95
CA ARG A 83 -0.40 -2.23 20.35
C ARG A 83 -1.78 -2.66 20.84
N ARG A 84 -2.82 -1.89 20.53
CA ARG A 84 -4.19 -2.13 20.99
C ARG A 84 -4.88 -3.31 20.33
N THR A 85 -4.45 -3.66 19.13
CA THR A 85 -5.06 -4.74 18.35
C THR A 85 -4.22 -6.02 18.30
N GLY A 86 -2.89 -5.89 18.35
CA GLY A 86 -1.97 -6.99 18.06
C GLY A 86 -1.72 -7.20 16.56
N MET A 87 -2.34 -6.42 15.66
CA MET A 87 -2.10 -6.50 14.21
C MET A 87 -0.68 -6.03 13.90
N HIS A 88 0.04 -6.77 13.06
CA HIS A 88 1.31 -6.31 12.51
C HIS A 88 1.07 -5.22 11.48
N LEU A 89 1.37 -3.97 11.84
CA LEU A 89 1.32 -2.84 10.92
C LEU A 89 2.70 -2.55 10.35
N ILE A 90 2.77 -2.37 9.04
CA ILE A 90 3.99 -2.06 8.29
C ILE A 90 3.84 -0.65 7.74
N ALA A 91 4.70 0.28 8.17
CA ALA A 91 4.65 1.66 7.70
C ALA A 91 5.42 1.81 6.38
N SER A 92 4.97 2.73 5.53
CA SER A 92 5.69 3.15 4.34
C SER A 92 6.51 4.42 4.57
N SER A 93 7.55 4.63 3.72
CA SER A 93 8.29 5.89 3.62
C SER A 93 8.35 6.35 2.17
N GLY A 94 8.10 7.64 1.94
CA GLY A 94 8.08 8.22 0.60
C GLY A 94 6.99 9.28 0.45
N PHE A 95 6.67 9.60 -0.82
CA PHE A 95 5.78 10.71 -1.14
C PHE A 95 4.68 10.29 -2.12
N TYR A 96 3.54 10.96 -1.99
CA TYR A 96 2.41 10.84 -2.91
C TYR A 96 2.58 11.81 -4.08
N PHE A 97 1.76 11.72 -5.11
CA PHE A 97 1.97 12.45 -6.38
C PHE A 97 1.69 13.95 -6.31
N GLN A 98 1.05 14.46 -5.25
CA GLN A 98 0.84 15.90 -5.12
C GLN A 98 2.18 16.64 -5.07
N GLN A 99 2.27 17.73 -5.83
CA GLN A 99 3.46 18.53 -5.86
C GLN A 99 3.58 19.37 -4.59
N GLU A 100 4.64 19.09 -3.82
CA GLU A 100 4.98 19.82 -2.61
C GLU A 100 6.01 20.91 -2.94
N PRO A 101 5.77 22.18 -2.60
CA PRO A 101 6.71 23.26 -2.91
C PRO A 101 8.14 23.00 -2.41
N TRP A 102 8.28 22.49 -1.19
CA TRP A 102 9.57 22.19 -0.58
C TRP A 102 10.33 21.01 -1.21
N LEU A 103 9.65 20.12 -1.96
CA LEU A 103 10.27 19.04 -2.75
C LEU A 103 10.63 19.48 -4.16
N SER A 104 9.98 20.52 -4.68
CA SER A 104 10.14 20.96 -6.06
C SER A 104 11.57 21.42 -6.36
N ASP A 105 12.19 22.10 -5.42
CA ASP A 105 13.52 22.69 -5.57
C ASP A 105 14.66 21.78 -5.05
N ARG A 106 14.33 20.59 -4.54
CA ARG A 106 15.33 19.64 -4.06
C ARG A 106 15.77 18.69 -5.15
N GLU A 107 17.04 18.32 -5.08
CA GLU A 107 17.61 17.26 -5.92
C GLU A 107 17.18 15.87 -5.43
N ALA A 108 17.18 14.89 -6.34
CA ALA A 108 16.84 13.50 -6.00
C ALA A 108 17.73 12.90 -4.89
N SER A 109 19.01 13.30 -4.85
CA SER A 109 19.96 12.88 -3.80
C SER A 109 19.54 13.35 -2.42
N GLU A 110 19.16 14.62 -2.27
CA GLU A 110 18.70 15.18 -0.99
C GLU A 110 17.44 14.49 -0.48
N ILE A 111 16.51 14.18 -1.41
CA ILE A 111 15.29 13.42 -1.07
C ILE A 111 15.65 11.98 -0.68
N THR A 112 16.61 11.36 -1.38
CA THR A 112 17.11 10.02 -1.02
C THR A 112 17.67 9.99 0.40
N ASP A 113 18.47 10.98 0.78
CA ASP A 113 19.08 11.08 2.11
C ASP A 113 18.01 11.20 3.22
N LEU A 114 16.97 12.03 2.99
CA LEU A 114 15.84 12.14 3.92
C LEU A 114 15.11 10.80 4.13
N LEU A 115 14.88 10.06 3.05
CA LEU A 115 14.21 8.75 3.12
C LEU A 115 15.11 7.70 3.79
N LEU A 116 16.41 7.74 3.54
CA LEU A 116 17.38 6.85 4.19
C LEU A 116 17.52 7.12 5.68
N GLU A 117 17.40 8.38 6.12
CA GLU A 117 17.38 8.71 7.54
C GLU A 117 16.24 7.99 8.27
N GLU A 118 15.02 7.96 7.72
CA GLU A 118 13.91 7.19 8.28
C GLU A 118 14.20 5.67 8.32
N CYS A 119 14.84 5.15 7.27
CA CYS A 119 15.20 3.73 7.23
C CYS A 119 16.26 3.33 8.26
N LEU A 120 17.16 4.24 8.61
CA LEU A 120 18.29 3.98 9.52
C LEU A 120 17.97 4.38 10.96
N CYS A 121 17.37 5.55 11.16
CA CYS A 121 17.15 6.16 12.47
C CYS A 121 15.74 5.96 13.00
N GLY A 122 14.77 5.65 12.12
CA GLY A 122 13.36 5.50 12.47
C GLY A 122 12.50 6.70 12.11
N ILE A 123 11.22 6.49 12.02
CA ILE A 123 10.21 7.46 11.57
C ILE A 123 9.81 8.36 12.74
N GLY A 124 9.82 9.68 12.53
CA GLY A 124 9.23 10.64 13.47
C GLY A 124 9.81 10.59 14.89
N GLY A 125 11.12 10.34 15.02
CA GLY A 125 11.80 10.26 16.33
C GLY A 125 11.50 8.97 17.11
N THR A 126 10.88 7.97 16.48
CA THR A 126 10.64 6.65 17.07
C THR A 126 11.69 5.64 16.58
N ASP A 127 11.67 4.44 17.16
CA ASP A 127 12.47 3.29 16.71
C ASP A 127 11.79 2.50 15.57
N SER A 128 10.60 2.92 15.12
CA SER A 128 9.87 2.29 14.02
C SER A 128 10.52 2.60 12.68
N ARG A 129 10.90 1.58 11.94
CA ARG A 129 11.47 1.71 10.59
C ARG A 129 10.42 1.37 9.54
N PRO A 130 10.47 2.00 8.35
CA PRO A 130 9.58 1.60 7.26
C PRO A 130 9.87 0.15 6.84
N GLY A 131 8.83 -0.57 6.43
CA GLY A 131 8.97 -1.91 5.84
C GLY A 131 8.84 -1.89 4.32
N ILE A 132 8.41 -0.76 3.74
CA ILE A 132 8.23 -0.55 2.30
C ILE A 132 8.43 0.92 1.95
N MET A 133 8.95 1.17 0.76
CA MET A 133 9.00 2.51 0.18
C MET A 133 7.70 2.81 -0.56
N LYS A 134 7.32 4.09 -0.65
CA LYS A 134 6.12 4.56 -1.36
C LYS A 134 6.47 5.65 -2.36
N ALA A 135 6.10 5.45 -3.62
CA ALA A 135 6.04 6.48 -4.64
C ALA A 135 4.64 6.52 -5.26
N ALA A 136 4.34 7.62 -5.94
CA ALA A 136 3.06 7.75 -6.63
C ALA A 136 3.21 8.55 -7.92
N ILE A 137 2.55 8.08 -8.97
CA ILE A 137 2.48 8.69 -10.29
C ILE A 137 1.01 8.93 -10.62
N GLY A 138 0.65 10.20 -10.79
CA GLY A 138 -0.72 10.59 -11.13
C GLY A 138 -1.05 10.37 -12.61
N ARG A 139 -2.21 10.89 -13.03
CA ARG A 139 -2.73 10.76 -14.40
C ARG A 139 -1.82 11.35 -15.47
N ASP A 140 -1.02 12.35 -15.10
CA ASP A 140 -0.07 12.99 -16.02
C ASP A 140 1.18 12.12 -16.32
N GLY A 141 1.26 10.94 -15.71
CA GLY A 141 2.34 9.97 -15.91
C GLY A 141 3.66 10.46 -15.31
N LEU A 142 4.77 9.99 -15.90
CA LEU A 142 6.14 10.25 -15.45
C LEU A 142 6.61 11.67 -15.82
N THR A 143 6.05 12.70 -15.18
CA THR A 143 6.58 14.06 -15.27
C THR A 143 7.97 14.15 -14.65
N GLU A 144 8.73 15.22 -14.89
CA GLU A 144 10.07 15.42 -14.29
C GLU A 144 10.01 15.40 -12.75
N TYR A 145 8.95 15.97 -12.16
CA TYR A 145 8.74 15.92 -10.71
C TYR A 145 8.54 14.47 -10.22
N HIS A 146 7.68 13.72 -10.89
CA HIS A 146 7.42 12.33 -10.51
C HIS A 146 8.63 11.42 -10.74
N LYS A 147 9.38 11.61 -11.84
CA LYS A 147 10.64 10.88 -12.08
C LYS A 147 11.64 11.14 -10.96
N LYS A 148 11.81 12.39 -10.54
CA LYS A 148 12.70 12.77 -9.45
C LYS A 148 12.35 12.04 -8.15
N LEU A 149 11.06 12.04 -7.76
CA LEU A 149 10.59 11.34 -6.56
C LEU A 149 10.77 9.81 -6.68
N LEU A 150 10.46 9.24 -7.82
CA LEU A 150 10.62 7.80 -8.07
C LEU A 150 12.09 7.39 -7.98
N VAL A 151 12.99 8.16 -8.61
CA VAL A 151 14.45 7.95 -8.52
C VAL A 151 14.94 7.98 -7.08
N ALA A 152 14.54 9.01 -6.32
CA ALA A 152 14.94 9.13 -4.92
C ALA A 152 14.45 7.95 -4.08
N THR A 153 13.19 7.56 -4.27
CA THR A 153 12.56 6.48 -3.52
C THR A 153 13.16 5.11 -3.89
N ALA A 154 13.43 4.87 -5.17
CA ALA A 154 14.08 3.63 -5.64
C ALA A 154 15.49 3.49 -5.08
N ARG A 155 16.31 4.57 -5.10
CA ARG A 155 17.66 4.58 -4.52
C ARG A 155 17.63 4.32 -3.02
N ALA A 156 16.71 4.95 -2.28
CA ALA A 156 16.56 4.72 -0.86
C ALA A 156 16.14 3.26 -0.57
N GLY A 157 15.19 2.72 -1.32
CA GLY A 157 14.77 1.32 -1.22
C GLY A 157 15.89 0.34 -1.49
N ALA A 158 16.64 0.53 -2.59
CA ALA A 158 17.79 -0.29 -2.93
C ALA A 158 18.87 -0.24 -1.83
N ALA A 159 19.20 0.95 -1.34
CA ALA A 159 20.19 1.14 -0.28
C ALA A 159 19.75 0.58 1.08
N ALA A 160 18.45 0.60 1.40
CA ALA A 160 17.89 0.07 2.65
C ALA A 160 17.51 -1.42 2.57
N GLY A 161 17.50 -2.03 1.37
CA GLY A 161 17.02 -3.40 1.14
C GLY A 161 15.50 -3.52 1.25
N LEU A 162 14.75 -2.43 1.03
CA LEU A 162 13.30 -2.36 1.12
C LEU A 162 12.65 -2.40 -0.26
N PRO A 163 11.44 -3.00 -0.39
CA PRO A 163 10.66 -2.94 -1.62
C PRO A 163 10.04 -1.56 -1.82
N LEU A 164 9.56 -1.33 -3.04
CA LEU A 164 8.82 -0.13 -3.43
C LEU A 164 7.39 -0.48 -3.83
N PHE A 165 6.40 0.16 -3.24
CA PHE A 165 5.04 0.23 -3.76
C PHE A 165 4.87 1.55 -4.53
N CYS A 166 4.62 1.46 -5.83
CA CYS A 166 4.36 2.63 -6.66
C CYS A 166 2.88 2.67 -7.05
N HIS A 167 2.14 3.63 -6.48
CA HIS A 167 0.82 3.98 -7.00
C HIS A 167 0.97 4.49 -8.43
N HIS A 168 0.16 4.00 -9.38
CA HIS A 168 0.08 4.59 -10.70
C HIS A 168 -1.34 4.53 -11.24
N GLU A 169 -1.73 5.58 -11.94
CA GLU A 169 -3.00 5.60 -12.64
C GLU A 169 -2.85 4.86 -13.97
N VAL A 170 -3.60 3.76 -14.15
CA VAL A 170 -3.48 2.87 -15.33
C VAL A 170 -3.73 3.59 -16.65
N CYS A 171 -4.52 4.67 -16.64
CA CYS A 171 -4.77 5.49 -17.84
C CYS A 171 -3.51 6.18 -18.36
N SER A 172 -2.49 6.40 -17.53
CA SER A 172 -1.21 6.98 -17.94
C SER A 172 -0.29 5.98 -18.66
N ARG A 173 -0.58 4.67 -18.56
CA ARG A 173 0.21 3.56 -19.10
C ARG A 173 1.71 3.62 -18.76
N CYS A 174 2.05 4.23 -17.62
CA CYS A 174 3.45 4.46 -17.22
C CYS A 174 4.10 3.29 -16.46
N GLY A 175 3.38 2.20 -16.20
CA GLY A 175 3.86 1.05 -15.41
C GLY A 175 5.21 0.49 -15.90
N PRO A 176 5.40 0.18 -17.20
CA PRO A 176 6.70 -0.27 -17.72
C PRO A 176 7.82 0.76 -17.51
N GLY A 177 7.51 2.06 -17.67
CA GLY A 177 8.47 3.14 -17.42
C GLY A 177 8.84 3.28 -15.94
N ILE A 178 7.91 2.99 -15.02
CA ILE A 178 8.19 2.93 -13.57
C ILE A 178 9.18 1.81 -13.27
N ALA A 179 8.94 0.61 -13.80
CA ALA A 179 9.82 -0.55 -13.62
C ALA A 179 11.24 -0.25 -14.14
N ASP A 180 11.37 0.23 -15.38
CA ASP A 180 12.64 0.59 -16.00
C ASP A 180 13.41 1.65 -15.19
N LEU A 181 12.71 2.71 -14.73
CA LEU A 181 13.34 3.77 -13.97
C LEU A 181 13.79 3.30 -12.58
N ALA A 182 13.01 2.43 -11.93
CA ALA A 182 13.38 1.84 -10.64
C ALA A 182 14.62 0.93 -10.78
N GLU A 183 14.64 0.07 -11.81
CA GLU A 183 15.77 -0.82 -12.11
C GLU A 183 17.07 -0.05 -12.40
N LYS A 184 17.01 0.98 -13.24
CA LYS A 184 18.14 1.89 -13.53
C LYS A 184 18.68 2.61 -12.29
N ASN A 185 17.90 2.69 -11.21
CA ASN A 185 18.30 3.28 -9.94
C ASN A 185 18.57 2.25 -8.84
N GLY A 186 18.82 0.99 -9.23
CA GLY A 186 19.35 -0.06 -8.38
C GLY A 186 18.29 -0.90 -7.65
N LEU A 187 17.01 -0.71 -7.95
CA LEU A 187 15.94 -1.51 -7.34
C LEU A 187 15.46 -2.59 -8.31
N ASP A 188 15.74 -3.85 -7.98
CA ASP A 188 15.31 -5.01 -8.76
C ASP A 188 13.79 -5.00 -9.02
N PRO A 189 13.30 -5.27 -10.25
CA PRO A 189 11.87 -5.32 -10.55
C PRO A 189 11.07 -6.24 -9.63
N THR A 190 11.64 -7.35 -9.15
CA THR A 190 11.01 -8.24 -8.17
C THR A 190 10.84 -7.61 -6.78
N ARG A 191 11.30 -6.38 -6.60
CA ARG A 191 11.12 -5.56 -5.40
C ARG A 191 10.18 -4.38 -5.61
N VAL A 192 9.57 -4.28 -6.79
CA VAL A 192 8.64 -3.19 -7.16
C VAL A 192 7.23 -3.73 -7.25
N VAL A 193 6.28 -3.02 -6.69
CA VAL A 193 4.84 -3.25 -6.86
C VAL A 193 4.27 -2.14 -7.74
N LEU A 194 3.69 -2.51 -8.87
CA LEU A 194 2.88 -1.61 -9.69
C LEU A 194 1.45 -1.61 -9.11
N GLY A 195 1.19 -0.66 -8.22
CA GLY A 195 -0.09 -0.53 -7.52
C GLY A 195 -1.22 -0.11 -8.46
N HIS A 196 -2.45 -0.53 -8.14
CA HIS A 196 -3.67 -0.23 -8.89
C HIS A 196 -3.72 -0.79 -10.31
N SER A 197 -2.83 -1.72 -10.65
CA SER A 197 -2.83 -2.37 -11.96
C SER A 197 -4.16 -3.06 -12.28
N GLY A 198 -4.84 -3.58 -11.24
CA GLY A 198 -6.16 -4.21 -11.37
C GLY A 198 -7.28 -3.29 -11.85
N ASP A 199 -7.06 -1.96 -11.88
CA ASP A 199 -7.98 -0.97 -12.43
C ASP A 199 -7.97 -0.92 -13.97
N SER A 200 -7.10 -1.70 -14.63
CA SER A 200 -7.04 -1.76 -16.07
C SER A 200 -8.11 -2.68 -16.66
N GLU A 201 -8.88 -2.15 -17.60
CA GLU A 201 -9.78 -2.92 -18.46
C GLU A 201 -9.06 -3.55 -19.65
N ASP A 202 -7.80 -3.13 -19.94
CA ASP A 202 -6.99 -3.59 -21.07
C ASP A 202 -6.13 -4.81 -20.70
N PRO A 203 -6.50 -6.02 -21.14
CA PRO A 203 -5.72 -7.22 -20.84
C PRO A 203 -4.32 -7.21 -21.47
N ALA A 204 -4.11 -6.49 -22.58
CA ALA A 204 -2.80 -6.39 -23.21
C ALA A 204 -1.86 -5.53 -22.36
N TYR A 205 -2.39 -4.46 -21.76
CA TYR A 205 -1.60 -3.66 -20.81
C TYR A 205 -1.25 -4.45 -19.56
N LEU A 206 -2.17 -5.24 -19.01
CA LEU A 206 -1.84 -6.13 -17.90
C LEU A 206 -0.72 -7.11 -18.27
N GLU A 207 -0.71 -7.66 -19.48
CA GLU A 207 0.38 -8.52 -19.94
C GLU A 207 1.72 -7.76 -20.00
N GLU A 208 1.73 -6.53 -20.51
CA GLU A 208 2.93 -5.66 -20.50
C GLU A 208 3.45 -5.47 -19.07
N LEU A 209 2.55 -5.24 -18.10
CA LEU A 209 2.94 -5.07 -16.69
C LEU A 209 3.56 -6.34 -16.11
N PHE A 210 2.98 -7.52 -16.34
CA PHE A 210 3.54 -8.78 -15.86
C PHE A 210 4.91 -9.09 -16.48
N GLN A 211 5.16 -8.67 -17.74
CA GLN A 211 6.46 -8.84 -18.41
C GLN A 211 7.57 -8.01 -17.78
N THR A 212 7.27 -6.98 -17.01
CA THR A 212 8.29 -6.19 -16.30
C THR A 212 9.00 -6.96 -15.18
N GLY A 213 8.45 -8.09 -14.74
CA GLY A 213 8.94 -8.82 -13.56
C GLY A 213 8.50 -8.25 -12.22
N CYS A 214 7.81 -7.12 -12.21
CA CYS A 214 7.28 -6.49 -11.00
C CYS A 214 6.11 -7.29 -10.40
N TYR A 215 5.80 -7.02 -9.14
CA TYR A 215 4.51 -7.41 -8.57
C TYR A 215 3.39 -6.53 -9.12
N ILE A 216 2.24 -7.14 -9.34
CA ILE A 216 1.05 -6.51 -9.90
C ILE A 216 -0.02 -6.40 -8.82
N GLY A 217 -0.37 -5.15 -8.47
CA GLY A 217 -1.38 -4.86 -7.44
C GLY A 217 -2.80 -4.92 -8.01
N PHE A 218 -3.56 -5.93 -7.57
CA PHE A 218 -5.02 -5.94 -7.63
C PHE A 218 -5.54 -5.42 -6.28
N ASP A 219 -5.22 -4.19 -5.97
CA ASP A 219 -5.24 -3.64 -4.62
C ASP A 219 -6.31 -2.56 -4.40
N ARG A 220 -7.26 -2.41 -5.33
CA ARG A 220 -8.48 -1.62 -5.18
C ARG A 220 -9.75 -2.48 -5.26
N MET A 221 -9.69 -3.70 -4.73
CA MET A 221 -10.84 -4.58 -4.71
C MET A 221 -11.98 -4.02 -3.87
N GLY A 222 -13.09 -3.73 -4.55
CA GLY A 222 -14.25 -3.14 -3.90
C GLY A 222 -14.37 -1.62 -4.08
N TYR A 223 -13.41 -0.96 -4.68
CA TYR A 223 -13.59 0.39 -5.20
C TYR A 223 -14.42 0.31 -6.48
N TYR A 224 -15.65 0.83 -6.45
CA TYR A 224 -16.54 0.87 -7.60
C TYR A 224 -17.07 2.28 -7.81
N GLY A 225 -17.35 2.61 -9.07
CA GLY A 225 -17.92 3.87 -9.49
C GLY A 225 -16.97 4.64 -10.41
N ASP A 226 -17.16 5.96 -10.48
CA ASP A 226 -16.46 6.82 -11.45
C ASP A 226 -14.92 6.78 -11.38
N ARG A 227 -14.35 6.26 -10.30
CA ARG A 227 -12.90 6.17 -10.10
C ARG A 227 -12.30 4.82 -10.46
N ASN A 228 -13.08 3.75 -10.42
CA ASN A 228 -12.66 2.42 -10.86
C ASN A 228 -13.79 1.77 -11.67
N PRO A 229 -13.68 1.73 -13.00
CA PRO A 229 -14.70 1.16 -13.89
C PRO A 229 -14.70 -0.38 -13.86
N VAL A 230 -13.65 -1.02 -13.32
CA VAL A 230 -13.47 -2.47 -13.40
C VAL A 230 -14.27 -3.17 -12.31
N SER A 231 -15.19 -4.05 -12.70
CA SER A 231 -15.99 -4.83 -11.75
C SER A 231 -15.14 -5.85 -10.99
N LEU A 232 -15.60 -6.24 -9.79
CA LEU A 232 -14.90 -7.27 -9.01
C LEU A 232 -14.83 -8.60 -9.75
N GLU A 233 -15.85 -8.93 -10.50
CA GLU A 233 -15.91 -10.11 -11.37
C GLU A 233 -14.81 -10.09 -12.43
N THR A 234 -14.59 -8.95 -13.06
CA THR A 234 -13.51 -8.75 -14.04
C THR A 234 -12.14 -8.88 -13.38
N VAL A 235 -11.94 -8.27 -12.20
CA VAL A 235 -10.70 -8.39 -11.45
C VAL A 235 -10.40 -9.84 -11.08
N VAL A 236 -11.39 -10.58 -10.58
CA VAL A 236 -11.26 -12.02 -10.25
C VAL A 236 -10.92 -12.83 -11.50
N SER A 237 -11.58 -12.57 -12.64
CA SER A 237 -11.31 -13.24 -13.91
C SER A 237 -9.87 -12.97 -14.38
N ASN A 238 -9.38 -11.74 -14.28
CA ASN A 238 -8.01 -11.39 -14.60
C ASN A 238 -7.00 -12.12 -13.70
N ILE A 239 -7.25 -12.19 -12.39
CA ILE A 239 -6.39 -12.94 -11.47
C ILE A 239 -6.29 -14.41 -11.89
N LEU A 240 -7.43 -15.08 -12.18
CA LEU A 240 -7.43 -16.46 -12.66
C LEU A 240 -6.59 -16.62 -13.94
N ARG A 241 -6.89 -15.79 -14.95
CA ARG A 241 -6.18 -15.79 -16.22
C ARG A 241 -4.66 -15.68 -16.06
N PHE A 242 -4.18 -14.80 -15.19
CA PHE A 242 -2.74 -14.63 -14.96
C PHE A 242 -2.14 -15.74 -14.10
N CYS A 243 -2.91 -16.36 -13.21
CA CYS A 243 -2.49 -17.59 -12.53
C CYS A 243 -2.27 -18.72 -13.52
N GLU A 244 -3.19 -18.93 -14.47
CA GLU A 244 -3.08 -19.92 -15.55
C GLU A 244 -1.88 -19.67 -16.47
N LYS A 245 -1.50 -18.40 -16.68
CA LYS A 245 -0.30 -17.99 -17.41
C LYS A 245 1.01 -18.14 -16.62
N GLY A 246 0.96 -18.64 -15.38
CA GLY A 246 2.14 -18.84 -14.53
C GLY A 246 2.60 -17.60 -13.76
N CYS A 247 1.82 -16.52 -13.75
CA CYS A 247 2.15 -15.26 -13.07
C CYS A 247 1.77 -15.21 -11.59
N LEU A 248 1.35 -16.32 -10.98
CA LEU A 248 0.87 -16.41 -9.60
C LEU A 248 1.79 -15.69 -8.59
N LYS A 249 3.11 -15.83 -8.76
CA LYS A 249 4.12 -15.28 -7.84
C LYS A 249 4.30 -13.76 -7.93
N GLN A 250 3.62 -13.10 -8.88
CA GLN A 250 3.65 -11.64 -9.05
C GLN A 250 2.36 -10.96 -8.59
N ILE A 251 1.33 -11.71 -8.20
CA ILE A 251 0.01 -11.17 -7.85
C ILE A 251 -0.03 -10.77 -6.37
N LEU A 252 -0.53 -9.56 -6.12
CA LEU A 252 -0.84 -9.04 -4.79
C LEU A 252 -2.27 -8.50 -4.75
N ILE A 253 -2.94 -8.65 -3.61
CA ILE A 253 -4.35 -8.25 -3.44
C ILE A 253 -4.50 -7.37 -2.20
N SER A 254 -5.32 -6.32 -2.31
CA SER A 254 -5.74 -5.44 -1.20
C SER A 254 -6.98 -4.65 -1.57
N HIS A 255 -7.30 -3.57 -0.81
CA HIS A 255 -8.51 -2.77 -1.04
C HIS A 255 -8.24 -1.29 -1.27
N ASP A 256 -7.11 -0.74 -0.79
CA ASP A 256 -6.83 0.70 -0.75
C ASP A 256 -7.90 1.45 0.08
N LEU A 257 -8.31 0.86 1.20
CA LEU A 257 -9.30 1.42 2.11
C LEU A 257 -8.65 2.16 3.28
N ALA A 258 -9.40 3.09 3.85
CA ALA A 258 -9.06 3.72 5.13
C ALA A 258 -10.32 3.84 6.00
N PRO A 259 -10.22 3.58 7.32
CA PRO A 259 -11.29 3.87 8.27
C PRO A 259 -11.71 5.35 8.26
N TYR A 260 -10.76 6.25 8.09
CA TYR A 260 -10.99 7.69 8.01
C TYR A 260 -10.18 8.34 6.89
N LEU A 261 -10.89 9.01 5.99
CA LEU A 261 -10.36 9.78 4.87
C LEU A 261 -10.70 11.26 5.08
N GLY A 262 -9.88 11.98 5.83
CA GLY A 262 -10.10 13.38 6.19
C GLY A 262 -10.10 14.36 5.02
N PHE A 263 -9.68 13.92 3.83
CA PHE A 263 -9.78 14.73 2.61
C PHE A 263 -11.19 14.80 2.02
N TRP A 264 -12.07 13.84 2.35
CA TRP A 264 -13.38 13.69 1.68
C TRP A 264 -14.58 13.56 2.62
N GLY A 265 -14.36 13.57 3.92
CA GLY A 265 -15.45 13.42 4.86
C GLY A 265 -15.06 13.77 6.28
N THR A 266 -16.06 13.81 7.15
CA THR A 266 -15.86 14.02 8.59
C THR A 266 -15.70 12.70 9.33
N LEU A 267 -15.04 12.74 10.46
CA LEU A 267 -14.89 11.57 11.33
C LEU A 267 -16.24 11.06 11.85
N GLU A 268 -17.20 11.95 12.03
CA GLU A 268 -18.58 11.61 12.44
C GLU A 268 -19.31 10.78 11.37
N GLU A 269 -19.15 11.17 10.10
CA GLU A 269 -19.71 10.41 8.98
C GLU A 269 -19.05 9.03 8.87
N ALA A 270 -17.73 8.95 9.04
CA ALA A 270 -17.00 7.68 9.02
C ALA A 270 -17.47 6.72 10.13
N TRP A 271 -17.63 7.22 11.35
CA TRP A 271 -18.17 6.43 12.47
C TRP A 271 -19.59 5.96 12.22
N ARG A 272 -20.47 6.87 11.79
CA ARG A 272 -21.88 6.54 11.47
C ARG A 272 -21.98 5.49 10.37
N ALA A 273 -21.16 5.61 9.33
CA ALA A 273 -21.10 4.62 8.26
C ALA A 273 -20.65 3.23 8.75
N TYR A 274 -19.67 3.19 9.66
CA TYR A 274 -19.21 1.96 10.29
C TYR A 274 -20.32 1.32 11.15
N GLU A 275 -20.91 2.07 12.07
CA GLU A 275 -21.96 1.60 12.99
C GLU A 275 -23.20 1.08 12.24
N ASN A 276 -23.56 1.73 11.15
CA ASN A 276 -24.70 1.32 10.31
C ASN A 276 -24.34 0.21 9.31
N GLY A 277 -23.10 -0.23 9.25
CA GLY A 277 -22.63 -1.25 8.31
C GLY A 277 -22.73 -0.84 6.84
N THR A 278 -22.73 0.48 6.55
CA THR A 278 -22.82 1.01 5.19
C THR A 278 -21.47 1.27 4.53
N THR A 279 -20.37 1.15 5.31
CA THR A 279 -19.01 1.25 4.79
C THR A 279 -18.39 -0.13 4.59
N ARG A 280 -17.41 -0.20 3.70
CA ARG A 280 -16.54 -1.38 3.60
C ARG A 280 -15.44 -1.29 4.63
N THR A 281 -15.13 -2.43 5.24
CA THR A 281 -14.02 -2.58 6.17
C THR A 281 -12.96 -3.50 5.57
N PHE A 282 -11.82 -3.65 6.24
CA PHE A 282 -10.78 -4.62 5.84
C PHE A 282 -11.25 -6.08 5.83
N ALA A 283 -12.42 -6.36 6.42
CA ALA A 283 -13.09 -7.66 6.35
C ALA A 283 -13.67 -7.99 4.96
N PHE A 284 -13.77 -7.00 4.06
CA PHE A 284 -14.33 -7.19 2.73
C PHE A 284 -13.58 -8.26 1.92
N PHE A 285 -12.25 -8.33 2.05
CA PHE A 285 -11.46 -9.39 1.43
C PHE A 285 -11.99 -10.78 1.84
N SER A 286 -12.02 -11.05 3.14
CA SER A 286 -12.40 -12.37 3.66
C SER A 286 -13.87 -12.70 3.43
N ARG A 287 -14.76 -11.68 3.48
CA ARG A 287 -16.20 -11.88 3.34
C ARG A 287 -16.70 -11.95 1.90
N ARG A 288 -16.04 -11.25 0.99
CA ARG A 288 -16.51 -11.10 -0.39
C ARG A 288 -15.51 -11.62 -1.41
N VAL A 289 -14.26 -11.10 -1.37
CA VAL A 289 -13.25 -11.42 -2.40
C VAL A 289 -12.83 -12.88 -2.34
N LEU A 290 -12.47 -13.36 -1.17
CA LEU A 290 -12.01 -14.74 -0.97
C LEU A 290 -13.04 -15.81 -1.41
N PRO A 291 -14.33 -15.70 -1.07
CA PRO A 291 -15.35 -16.60 -1.61
C PRO A 291 -15.47 -16.55 -3.14
N MET A 292 -15.33 -15.36 -3.75
CA MET A 292 -15.38 -15.21 -5.22
C MET A 292 -14.18 -15.89 -5.89
N LEU A 293 -12.97 -15.71 -5.37
CA LEU A 293 -11.78 -16.38 -5.88
C LEU A 293 -11.93 -17.92 -5.85
N ARG A 294 -12.44 -18.45 -4.73
CA ARG A 294 -12.71 -19.90 -4.59
C ARG A 294 -13.80 -20.38 -5.55
N ALA A 295 -14.89 -19.63 -5.68
CA ALA A 295 -15.99 -19.97 -6.59
C ALA A 295 -15.53 -19.92 -8.07
N ALA A 296 -14.57 -19.06 -8.38
CA ALA A 296 -13.94 -18.97 -9.70
C ALA A 296 -12.92 -20.10 -9.97
N GLY A 297 -12.64 -20.98 -8.99
CA GLY A 297 -11.77 -22.16 -9.15
C GLY A 297 -10.32 -21.93 -8.69
N LEU A 298 -10.01 -20.83 -8.00
CA LEU A 298 -8.67 -20.63 -7.48
C LEU A 298 -8.43 -21.58 -6.29
N GLU A 299 -7.40 -22.40 -6.38
CA GLU A 299 -7.04 -23.35 -5.33
C GLU A 299 -6.57 -22.66 -4.05
N GLN A 300 -6.75 -23.31 -2.91
CA GLN A 300 -6.35 -22.76 -1.61
C GLN A 300 -4.85 -22.45 -1.55
N THR A 301 -4.00 -23.28 -2.18
CA THR A 301 -2.55 -23.09 -2.31
C THR A 301 -2.21 -21.81 -3.10
N HIS A 302 -2.95 -21.52 -4.17
CA HIS A 302 -2.78 -20.28 -4.95
C HIS A 302 -3.18 -19.05 -4.12
N ILE A 303 -4.29 -19.16 -3.38
CA ILE A 303 -4.73 -18.09 -2.48
C ILE A 303 -3.67 -17.82 -1.42
N GLU A 304 -3.12 -18.85 -0.79
CA GLU A 304 -2.05 -18.70 0.21
C GLU A 304 -0.79 -18.07 -0.38
N THR A 305 -0.41 -18.45 -1.60
CA THR A 305 0.69 -17.80 -2.30
C THR A 305 0.45 -16.31 -2.47
N ILE A 306 -0.76 -15.90 -2.88
CA ILE A 306 -1.09 -14.48 -3.13
C ILE A 306 -1.10 -13.66 -1.83
N ILE A 307 -1.70 -14.19 -0.74
CA ILE A 307 -1.96 -13.39 0.47
C ILE A 307 -0.93 -13.60 1.60
N LYS A 308 -0.05 -14.61 1.49
CA LYS A 308 0.97 -14.90 2.49
C LYS A 308 2.38 -14.91 1.89
N GLU A 309 2.65 -15.81 0.93
CA GLU A 309 4.01 -16.04 0.42
C GLU A 309 4.54 -14.85 -0.37
N ASN A 310 3.74 -14.31 -1.30
CA ASN A 310 4.11 -13.15 -2.11
C ASN A 310 4.40 -11.92 -1.23
N PRO A 311 3.50 -11.49 -0.32
CA PRO A 311 3.77 -10.39 0.60
C PRO A 311 4.97 -10.66 1.50
N ALA A 312 5.12 -11.84 2.06
CA ALA A 312 6.24 -12.20 2.93
C ALA A 312 7.58 -12.11 2.18
N ARG A 313 7.64 -12.61 0.93
CA ARG A 313 8.82 -12.52 0.07
C ARG A 313 9.14 -11.08 -0.29
N LEU A 314 8.14 -10.29 -0.69
CA LEU A 314 8.29 -8.88 -1.03
C LEU A 314 8.81 -8.07 0.16
N LEU A 315 8.18 -8.19 1.32
CA LEU A 315 8.43 -7.36 2.52
C LEU A 315 9.72 -7.75 3.27
N SER A 316 10.28 -8.94 3.00
CA SER A 316 11.53 -9.37 3.63
C SER A 316 12.66 -8.42 3.27
N VAL A 317 13.27 -7.83 4.31
CA VAL A 317 14.43 -6.94 4.15
C VAL A 317 15.60 -7.72 3.58
N GLN A 318 16.11 -7.28 2.45
CA GLN A 318 17.29 -7.88 1.83
C GLN A 318 18.55 -7.43 2.55
N LYS A 319 19.46 -8.38 2.81
CA LYS A 319 20.81 -8.02 3.27
C LYS A 319 21.51 -7.26 2.14
N ARG A 320 22.18 -6.17 2.51
CA ARG A 320 23.10 -5.51 1.58
C ARG A 320 24.17 -6.51 1.11
N PRO A 321 24.50 -6.53 -0.18
CA PRO A 321 25.64 -7.29 -0.65
C PRO A 321 26.96 -6.82 -0.01
#